data_47b5cf7d1ec491a4c7bad41a39d8a46e
#
_entry.id   47b5cf7d1ec491a4c7bad41a39d8a46e
#
_cell.length_a   1.000
_cell.length_b   1.000
_cell.length_c   1.000
_cell.angle_alpha   90.00
_cell.angle_beta   90.00
_cell.angle_gamma   90.00
#
_symmetry.space_group_name_H-M   'P 1'
#
loop_
_entity.id
_entity.type
_entity.pdbx_description
1 polymer ?
#
loop_
_entity_poly.entity_id
_entity_poly.type
_entity_poly.pdbx_seq_one_letter_code
_entity_poly.pdbx_strand_id
1 'polypeptide(L)'
;MKKCSKSAHESLTQLNITPLLDLAFVLLVIFIITTIPPVNDLDLKLPTAAKHLKDPPRKANYITVQADGTFYLNKAKIANASDMLQTLIGLRTDDQDLNIIIRGDSQTKYKQIRAVLDVCQQANVPKVDLATETANRN
;
A
#
# COMPACT_ATOMS: atom_id res chain seq x y z
N MET A 1 -47.03 75.63 14.62
CA MET A 1 -46.11 74.98 13.67
C MET A 1 -45.53 73.74 14.28
N LYS A 2 -46.05 72.54 13.87
CA LYS A 2 -45.59 71.23 14.34
C LYS A 2 -44.50 70.77 13.40
N LYS A 3 -43.28 70.67 13.88
CA LYS A 3 -42.18 70.03 13.17
C LYS A 3 -42.40 68.53 13.22
N CYS A 4 -42.70 67.93 12.10
CA CYS A 4 -42.61 66.50 11.94
C CYS A 4 -41.16 66.07 11.98
N SER A 5 -40.77 65.38 13.03
CA SER A 5 -39.54 64.65 13.10
C SER A 5 -39.64 63.44 12.20
N LYS A 6 -38.94 63.46 11.06
CA LYS A 6 -38.75 62.28 10.27
C LYS A 6 -37.79 61.37 11.02
N SER A 7 -38.34 60.36 11.64
CA SER A 7 -37.59 59.21 12.08
C SER A 7 -36.97 58.56 10.84
N ALA A 8 -35.67 58.75 10.68
CA ALA A 8 -34.89 57.99 9.72
C ALA A 8 -34.90 56.53 10.21
N HIS A 9 -35.71 55.73 9.59
CA HIS A 9 -35.54 54.29 9.67
C HIS A 9 -34.20 53.99 9.00
N GLU A 10 -33.16 53.87 9.80
CA GLU A 10 -31.97 53.16 9.37
C GLU A 10 -32.45 51.74 9.08
N SER A 11 -32.65 51.47 7.80
CA SER A 11 -32.71 50.11 7.34
C SER A 11 -31.39 49.44 7.68
N LEU A 12 -31.38 48.79 8.82
CA LEU A 12 -30.31 47.83 9.12
C LEU A 12 -30.33 46.85 7.96
N THR A 13 -29.45 47.02 7.02
CA THR A 13 -29.15 46.06 6.01
C THR A 13 -28.74 44.79 6.74
N GLN A 14 -29.72 43.96 7.00
CA GLN A 14 -29.43 42.66 7.59
C GLN A 14 -28.51 41.96 6.62
N LEU A 15 -27.25 41.90 7.02
CA LEU A 15 -26.25 41.16 6.23
C LEU A 15 -26.69 39.71 6.21
N ASN A 16 -27.11 39.26 5.03
CA ASN A 16 -27.49 37.86 4.86
C ASN A 16 -26.21 37.02 4.85
N ILE A 17 -25.96 36.32 5.96
CA ILE A 17 -24.80 35.44 6.15
C ILE A 17 -24.95 34.07 5.50
N THR A 18 -26.15 33.75 5.02
CA THR A 18 -26.41 32.43 4.42
C THR A 18 -25.47 32.08 3.26
N PRO A 19 -25.22 33.00 2.28
CA PRO A 19 -24.26 32.71 1.21
C PRO A 19 -22.83 32.54 1.71
N LEU A 20 -22.45 33.25 2.77
CA LEU A 20 -21.12 33.15 3.37
C LEU A 20 -20.95 31.80 4.08
N LEU A 21 -21.98 31.33 4.79
CA LEU A 21 -21.96 30.03 5.42
C LEU A 21 -21.90 28.89 4.39
N ASP A 22 -22.61 29.01 3.29
CA ASP A 22 -22.57 28.02 2.21
C ASP A 22 -21.17 27.92 1.61
N LEU A 23 -20.55 29.07 1.29
CA LEU A 23 -19.17 29.10 0.81
C LEU A 23 -18.20 28.47 1.82
N ALA A 24 -18.31 28.81 3.09
CA ALA A 24 -17.49 28.25 4.14
C ALA A 24 -17.70 26.74 4.29
N PHE A 25 -18.94 26.29 4.19
CA PHE A 25 -19.26 24.88 4.27
C PHE A 25 -18.68 24.09 3.08
N VAL A 26 -18.83 24.59 1.87
CA VAL A 26 -18.27 23.98 0.66
C VAL A 26 -16.74 23.90 0.75
N LEU A 27 -16.08 24.97 1.20
CA LEU A 27 -14.64 24.97 1.42
C LEU A 27 -14.22 23.95 2.49
N LEU A 28 -14.98 23.83 3.57
CA LEU A 28 -14.73 22.84 4.62
C LEU A 28 -14.82 21.41 4.06
N VAL A 29 -15.86 21.11 3.30
CA VAL A 29 -16.05 19.76 2.68
C VAL A 29 -14.90 19.47 1.71
N ILE A 30 -14.54 20.41 0.84
CA ILE A 30 -13.41 20.26 -0.07
C ILE A 30 -12.12 20.01 0.72
N PHE A 31 -11.90 20.73 1.81
CA PHE A 31 -10.73 20.56 2.66
C PHE A 31 -10.67 19.17 3.28
N ILE A 32 -11.80 18.66 3.77
CA ILE A 32 -11.89 17.32 4.36
C ILE A 32 -11.59 16.23 3.30
N ILE A 33 -12.14 16.35 2.09
CA ILE A 33 -11.94 15.34 1.04
C ILE A 33 -10.56 15.43 0.38
N THR A 34 -9.92 16.61 0.39
CA THR A 34 -8.57 16.79 -0.16
C THR A 34 -7.48 16.54 0.88
N THR A 35 -7.81 16.64 2.16
CA THR A 35 -6.91 16.21 3.22
C THR A 35 -6.93 14.68 3.28
N ILE A 36 -6.44 14.04 2.24
CA ILE A 36 -5.95 12.68 2.39
C ILE A 36 -4.76 12.85 3.32
N PRO A 37 -4.82 12.33 4.56
CA PRO A 37 -3.60 12.27 5.35
C PRO A 37 -2.60 11.57 4.44
N PRO A 38 -1.41 12.13 4.19
CA PRO A 38 -0.37 11.32 3.64
C PRO A 38 -0.35 10.11 4.57
N VAL A 39 -0.73 8.96 4.07
CA VAL A 39 -0.32 7.74 4.71
C VAL A 39 1.19 7.91 4.74
N ASN A 40 1.67 8.49 5.81
CA ASN A 40 3.07 8.37 6.11
C ASN A 40 3.26 6.88 6.04
N ASP A 41 3.74 6.43 4.90
CA ASP A 41 4.46 5.19 4.88
C ASP A 41 5.18 5.24 6.18
N LEU A 42 4.65 4.43 7.10
CA LEU A 42 5.27 4.26 8.41
C LEU A 42 6.73 4.56 8.14
N ASP A 43 7.29 5.60 8.78
CA ASP A 43 8.72 5.79 8.78
C ASP A 43 9.31 4.47 9.27
N LEU A 44 9.17 3.49 8.42
CA LEU A 44 10.15 2.47 8.35
C LEU A 44 11.39 3.29 8.06
N LYS A 45 12.02 3.76 9.12
CA LYS A 45 13.43 4.08 9.10
C LYS A 45 14.01 2.83 8.48
N LEU A 46 14.00 2.82 7.14
CA LEU A 46 14.87 1.93 6.43
C LEU A 46 16.19 2.21 7.13
N PRO A 47 16.72 1.26 7.88
CA PRO A 47 18.01 1.46 8.49
C PRO A 47 18.83 1.93 7.32
N THR A 48 19.26 3.17 7.39
CA THR A 48 20.12 3.80 6.39
C THR A 48 21.10 2.71 6.11
N ALA A 49 21.10 2.18 4.89
CA ALA A 49 21.90 1.01 4.59
C ALA A 49 23.31 1.41 4.96
N ALA A 50 23.62 1.22 6.21
CA ALA A 50 24.99 1.13 6.65
C ALA A 50 25.55 0.16 5.65
N LYS A 51 26.45 0.65 4.80
CA LYS A 51 27.15 -0.13 3.78
C LYS A 51 27.24 -1.54 4.32
N HIS A 52 26.31 -2.39 3.92
CA HIS A 52 26.40 -3.79 4.24
C HIS A 52 27.75 -4.18 3.65
N LEU A 53 28.70 -4.31 4.51
CA LEU A 53 29.89 -5.14 4.24
C LEU A 53 29.29 -6.29 3.46
N LYS A 54 29.69 -6.41 2.21
CA LYS A 54 29.14 -7.35 1.22
C LYS A 54 29.01 -8.71 1.87
N ASP A 55 27.88 -8.96 2.51
CA ASP A 55 27.48 -10.32 2.77
C ASP A 55 27.54 -11.01 1.41
N PRO A 56 28.19 -12.17 1.32
CA PRO A 56 28.23 -12.91 0.07
C PRO A 56 26.78 -13.02 -0.43
N PRO A 57 26.52 -12.88 -1.73
CA PRO A 57 25.17 -12.85 -2.26
C PRO A 57 24.44 -14.10 -1.76
N ARG A 58 23.60 -13.90 -0.77
CA ARG A 58 22.76 -14.98 -0.24
C ARG A 58 21.91 -15.46 -1.40
N LYS A 59 21.90 -16.73 -1.66
CA LYS A 59 21.08 -17.33 -2.72
C LYS A 59 19.62 -16.99 -2.42
N ALA A 60 19.12 -15.93 -3.03
CA ALA A 60 17.72 -15.58 -2.93
C ALA A 60 16.93 -16.54 -3.82
N ASN A 61 15.91 -17.17 -3.26
CA ASN A 61 14.98 -17.98 -4.02
C ASN A 61 13.78 -17.12 -4.44
N TYR A 62 13.38 -17.22 -5.69
CA TYR A 62 12.31 -16.41 -6.25
C TYR A 62 11.07 -17.25 -6.50
N ILE A 63 9.93 -16.83 -5.99
CA ILE A 63 8.63 -17.37 -6.37
C ILE A 63 7.97 -16.35 -7.30
N THR A 64 7.74 -16.72 -8.54
CA THR A 64 7.04 -15.89 -9.50
C THR A 64 5.61 -16.37 -9.67
N VAL A 65 4.66 -15.47 -9.51
CA VAL A 65 3.22 -15.73 -9.70
C VAL A 65 2.77 -15.02 -10.96
N GLN A 66 2.33 -15.81 -11.95
CA GLN A 66 1.80 -15.26 -13.20
C GLN A 66 0.33 -14.88 -13.08
N ALA A 67 -0.14 -14.09 -14.02
CA ALA A 67 -1.53 -13.64 -14.08
C ALA A 67 -2.55 -14.76 -14.20
N ASP A 68 -2.16 -15.87 -14.82
CA ASP A 68 -2.97 -17.10 -14.99
C ASP A 68 -3.06 -17.97 -13.72
N GLY A 69 -2.30 -17.60 -12.66
CA GLY A 69 -2.23 -18.35 -11.42
C GLY A 69 -1.18 -19.44 -11.38
N THR A 70 -0.32 -19.50 -12.36
CA THR A 70 0.80 -20.45 -12.38
C THR A 70 1.93 -19.96 -11.47
N PHE A 71 2.51 -20.88 -10.70
CA PHE A 71 3.61 -20.61 -9.80
C PHE A 71 4.93 -21.16 -10.35
N TYR A 72 5.98 -20.38 -10.20
CA TYR A 72 7.34 -20.79 -10.55
C TYR A 72 8.27 -20.55 -9.36
N LEU A 73 9.02 -21.57 -8.98
CA LEU A 73 10.10 -21.45 -8.00
C LEU A 73 11.44 -21.58 -8.72
N ASN A 74 12.24 -20.52 -8.71
CA ASN A 74 13.55 -20.47 -9.39
C ASN A 74 13.52 -20.97 -10.85
N LYS A 75 12.47 -20.60 -11.60
CA LYS A 75 12.18 -21.04 -12.99
C LYS A 75 11.56 -22.43 -13.15
N ALA A 76 11.46 -23.24 -12.11
CA ALA A 76 10.76 -24.52 -12.14
C ALA A 76 9.25 -24.29 -11.94
N LYS A 77 8.43 -24.80 -12.84
CA LYS A 77 6.97 -24.73 -12.72
C LYS A 77 6.50 -25.64 -11.59
N ILE A 78 5.65 -25.11 -10.72
CA ILE A 78 5.02 -25.86 -9.63
C ILE A 78 3.54 -26.05 -9.96
N ALA A 79 3.10 -27.28 -9.93
CA ALA A 79 1.73 -27.62 -10.30
C ALA A 79 0.72 -27.28 -9.20
N ASN A 80 1.08 -27.53 -7.93
CA ASN A 80 0.17 -27.44 -6.80
C ASN A 80 0.83 -26.73 -5.59
N ALA A 81 -0.01 -26.19 -4.72
CA ALA A 81 0.43 -25.60 -3.45
C ALA A 81 1.12 -26.62 -2.52
N SER A 82 0.70 -27.89 -2.58
CA SER A 82 1.31 -28.97 -1.80
C SER A 82 2.76 -29.26 -2.24
N ASP A 83 3.00 -29.26 -3.54
CA ASP A 83 4.35 -29.46 -4.09
C ASP A 83 5.26 -28.26 -3.73
N MET A 84 4.70 -27.07 -3.75
CA MET A 84 5.41 -25.86 -3.29
C MET A 84 5.81 -25.99 -1.83
N LEU A 85 4.88 -26.42 -0.97
CA LEU A 85 5.13 -26.61 0.45
C LEU A 85 6.28 -27.60 0.70
N GLN A 86 6.25 -28.75 0.05
CA GLN A 86 7.30 -29.77 0.19
C GLN A 86 8.66 -29.27 -0.29
N THR A 87 8.66 -28.57 -1.42
CA THR A 87 9.90 -27.99 -1.97
C THR A 87 10.48 -26.92 -1.03
N LEU A 88 9.65 -26.09 -0.45
CA LEU A 88 10.08 -25.05 0.51
C LEU A 88 10.60 -25.67 1.80
N ILE A 89 9.97 -26.74 2.31
CA ILE A 89 10.44 -27.46 3.48
C ILE A 89 11.81 -28.08 3.21
N GLY A 90 12.01 -28.67 2.03
CA GLY A 90 13.31 -29.20 1.61
C GLY A 90 14.39 -28.12 1.54
N LEU A 91 14.09 -26.98 0.91
CA LEU A 91 15.03 -25.85 0.84
C LEU A 91 15.39 -25.28 2.22
N ARG A 92 14.43 -25.26 3.13
CA ARG A 92 14.68 -24.80 4.49
C ARG A 92 15.55 -25.76 5.29
N THR A 93 15.45 -27.05 5.04
CA THR A 93 16.31 -28.05 5.68
C THR A 93 17.77 -27.85 5.28
N ASP A 94 17.98 -27.43 4.02
CA ASP A 94 19.32 -27.15 3.48
C ASP A 94 19.84 -25.77 3.91
N ASP A 95 18.95 -24.78 4.06
CA ASP A 95 19.30 -23.40 4.44
C ASP A 95 18.36 -22.88 5.53
N GLN A 96 18.86 -22.75 6.73
CA GLN A 96 18.09 -22.23 7.88
C GLN A 96 17.77 -20.74 7.76
N ASP A 97 18.54 -19.99 6.99
CA ASP A 97 18.35 -18.56 6.71
C ASP A 97 17.69 -18.32 5.34
N LEU A 98 16.87 -19.28 4.90
CA LEU A 98 16.18 -19.21 3.61
C LEU A 98 15.47 -17.88 3.42
N ASN A 99 15.81 -17.18 2.34
CA ASN A 99 15.15 -15.96 1.90
C ASN A 99 14.36 -16.22 0.61
N ILE A 100 13.06 -15.93 0.66
CA ILE A 100 12.16 -16.07 -0.47
C ILE A 100 11.69 -14.69 -0.92
N ILE A 101 11.84 -14.40 -2.20
CA ILE A 101 11.35 -13.18 -2.81
C ILE A 101 10.17 -13.55 -3.72
N ILE A 102 8.99 -13.07 -3.38
CA ILE A 102 7.77 -13.29 -4.17
C ILE A 102 7.65 -12.17 -5.19
N ARG A 103 7.54 -12.55 -6.46
CA ARG A 103 7.28 -11.65 -7.59
C ARG A 103 5.92 -11.94 -8.16
N GLY A 104 5.04 -10.94 -8.17
CA GLY A 104 3.74 -11.01 -8.83
C GLY A 104 3.74 -10.19 -10.11
N ASP A 105 3.12 -10.71 -11.17
CA ASP A 105 2.79 -9.91 -12.34
C ASP A 105 1.78 -8.81 -11.95
N SER A 106 1.80 -7.68 -12.64
CA SER A 106 0.87 -6.56 -12.42
C SER A 106 -0.61 -6.96 -12.53
N GLN A 107 -0.90 -8.01 -13.29
CA GLN A 107 -2.24 -8.57 -13.49
C GLN A 107 -2.58 -9.70 -12.48
N THR A 108 -1.64 -10.04 -11.60
CA THR A 108 -1.84 -11.12 -10.62
C THR A 108 -2.87 -10.73 -9.57
N LYS A 109 -3.84 -11.60 -9.35
CA LYS A 109 -4.86 -11.38 -8.31
C LYS A 109 -4.24 -11.53 -6.92
N TYR A 110 -4.55 -10.60 -6.03
CA TYR A 110 -4.08 -10.63 -4.63
C TYR A 110 -4.31 -11.98 -3.94
N LYS A 111 -5.41 -12.67 -4.25
CA LYS A 111 -5.73 -14.01 -3.73
C LYS A 111 -4.61 -15.04 -4.00
N GLN A 112 -3.97 -14.95 -5.14
CA GLN A 112 -2.90 -15.87 -5.53
C GLN A 112 -1.61 -15.57 -4.75
N ILE A 113 -1.28 -14.31 -4.56
CA ILE A 113 -0.13 -13.88 -3.74
C ILE A 113 -0.33 -14.31 -2.29
N ARG A 114 -1.54 -14.14 -1.77
CA ARG A 114 -1.89 -14.58 -0.42
C ARG A 114 -1.73 -16.09 -0.26
N ALA A 115 -2.15 -16.89 -1.22
CA ALA A 115 -1.98 -18.33 -1.18
C ALA A 115 -0.50 -18.73 -1.09
N VAL A 116 0.39 -18.04 -1.81
CA VAL A 116 1.84 -18.26 -1.71
C VAL A 116 2.39 -17.86 -0.33
N LEU A 117 1.93 -16.74 0.20
CA LEU A 117 2.31 -16.31 1.55
C LEU A 117 1.90 -17.32 2.62
N ASP A 118 0.68 -17.87 2.51
CA ASP A 118 0.19 -18.90 3.42
C ASP A 118 1.05 -20.17 3.36
N VAL A 119 1.48 -20.57 2.18
CA VAL A 119 2.40 -21.71 2.00
C VAL A 119 3.77 -21.43 2.58
N CYS A 120 4.32 -20.23 2.38
CA CYS A 120 5.59 -19.83 2.98
C CYS A 120 5.51 -19.83 4.52
N GLN A 121 4.38 -19.40 5.07
CA GLN A 121 4.13 -19.42 6.50
C GLN A 121 4.05 -20.84 7.04
N GLN A 122 3.35 -21.75 6.35
CA GLN A 122 3.28 -23.17 6.72
C GLN A 122 4.65 -23.86 6.67
N ALA A 123 5.47 -23.50 5.70
CA ALA A 123 6.85 -23.95 5.59
C ALA A 123 7.78 -23.30 6.63
N ASN A 124 7.28 -22.35 7.42
CA ASN A 124 8.07 -21.63 8.42
C ASN A 124 9.28 -20.90 7.81
N VAL A 125 9.14 -20.30 6.65
CA VAL A 125 10.21 -19.54 6.00
C VAL A 125 10.56 -18.30 6.84
N PRO A 126 11.82 -18.10 7.27
CA PRO A 126 12.19 -17.02 8.18
C PRO A 126 12.12 -15.63 7.54
N LYS A 127 12.35 -15.52 6.23
CA LYS A 127 12.32 -14.25 5.50
C LYS A 127 11.56 -14.39 4.19
N VAL A 128 10.52 -13.56 4.06
CA VAL A 128 9.71 -13.46 2.84
C VAL A 128 9.59 -11.99 2.45
N ASP A 129 10.10 -11.67 1.28
CA ASP A 129 10.04 -10.33 0.71
C ASP A 129 9.08 -10.31 -0.49
N LEU A 130 8.35 -9.23 -0.64
CA LEU A 130 7.47 -8.99 -1.79
C LEU A 130 8.16 -7.99 -2.73
N ALA A 131 8.50 -8.43 -3.94
CA ALA A 131 8.93 -7.55 -4.99
C ALA A 131 7.73 -7.13 -5.84
N THR A 132 7.30 -5.89 -5.68
CA THR A 132 6.32 -5.27 -6.58
C THR A 132 7.07 -4.60 -7.72
N GLU A 133 6.79 -5.01 -8.94
CA GLU A 133 7.28 -4.30 -10.10
C GLU A 133 6.56 -2.95 -10.16
N THR A 134 7.30 -1.88 -9.88
CA THR A 134 6.79 -0.54 -10.13
C THR A 134 6.63 -0.41 -11.63
N ALA A 135 5.38 -0.37 -12.12
CA ALA A 135 5.12 -0.09 -13.51
C ALA A 135 5.76 1.27 -13.84
N ASN A 136 6.91 1.21 -14.50
CA ASN A 136 7.57 2.40 -15.00
C ASN A 136 6.66 2.97 -16.10
N ARG A 137 5.81 3.92 -15.74
CA ARG A 137 5.03 4.68 -16.68
C ARG A 137 5.97 5.66 -17.37
N ASN A 138 6.51 5.24 -18.49
CA ASN A 138 7.01 6.18 -19.48
C ASN A 138 5.83 6.84 -20.19
#